data_e228bf8345ba8dc3b5190702d919bf70
#
_entry.id   e228bf8345ba8dc3b5190702d919bf70
#
_cell.length_a   1.000
_cell.length_b   1.000
_cell.length_c   1.000
_cell.angle_alpha   90.00
_cell.angle_beta   90.00
_cell.angle_gamma   90.00
#
_symmetry.space_group_name_H-M   'P 1'
#
loop_
_entity.id
_entity.type
_entity.pdbx_description
1 polymer ?
#
loop_
_entity_poly.entity_id
_entity_poly.type
_entity_poly.pdbx_seq_one_letter_code
_entity_poly.pdbx_strand_id
1 'polypeptide(L)'
;GSSDNHKARAGSGYKEFARKSMGDSWGAKDNLTWILEPERGASFYSTGGLVAVHANKLDRDEIYDSLYEREVYATSGERILLWFNLTSESEIVPMGSETQISSNPSFEVMAIGSYKQLPGCPDYVSSSMKKDEITRLCLNECYNPSDERNLIDRIEIIKIQPTENLSKLEDAIQDPWKVFNCEDKGEGCSITFQDDDFMKEKISSVYYVRAIQEETLAVGGDPLRCEYNEQGECIKIKPCYASGPKFDPEDDCLAPIGERAWSSPIFLNYQN
;
A
#
# COMPACT_ATOMS: atom_id res chain seq x y z
N GLY A 1 6.72 2.26 4.75
CA GLY A 1 5.47 2.99 4.56
C GLY A 1 5.29 4.07 5.61
N SER A 2 4.74 5.19 5.21
CA SER A 2 4.44 6.32 6.09
C SER A 2 3.28 7.12 5.51
N SER A 3 2.47 7.73 6.37
CA SER A 3 1.38 8.62 5.95
C SER A 3 1.83 10.06 5.70
N ASP A 4 3.05 10.40 6.08
CA ASP A 4 3.52 11.80 6.15
C ASP A 4 2.57 12.73 6.91
N ASN A 5 1.82 12.17 7.84
CA ASN A 5 0.81 12.88 8.62
C ASN A 5 1.51 13.68 9.74
N HIS A 6 1.31 15.00 9.75
CA HIS A 6 1.89 15.92 10.75
C HIS A 6 1.15 15.92 12.10
N LYS A 7 0.19 15.04 12.26
CA LYS A 7 -0.52 14.76 13.50
C LYS A 7 -0.34 13.29 13.85
N ALA A 8 -0.32 12.92 15.10
CA ALA A 8 -0.21 11.52 15.53
C ALA A 8 -1.51 10.73 15.21
N ARG A 9 -1.85 10.63 13.93
CA ARG A 9 -3.05 9.96 13.40
C ARG A 9 -2.66 8.94 12.34
N ALA A 10 -1.94 7.89 12.73
CA ALA A 10 -1.63 6.80 11.82
C ALA A 10 -2.92 6.21 11.23
N GLY A 11 -2.92 5.93 9.94
CA GLY A 11 -4.04 5.31 9.24
C GLY A 11 -5.24 6.22 8.99
N SER A 12 -5.03 7.52 8.85
CA SER A 12 -6.11 8.48 8.57
C SER A 12 -6.73 8.34 7.17
N GLY A 13 -6.13 7.55 6.28
CA GLY A 13 -6.62 7.31 4.92
C GLY A 13 -7.39 6.02 4.71
N TYR A 14 -7.96 5.41 5.74
CA TYR A 14 -8.59 4.09 5.67
C TYR A 14 -10.08 4.08 5.26
N LYS A 15 -10.70 5.23 4.99
CA LYS A 15 -12.09 5.32 4.54
C LYS A 15 -12.20 6.03 3.20
N GLU A 16 -13.06 5.57 2.31
CA GLU A 16 -13.37 6.18 1.02
C GLU A 16 -14.21 7.46 1.20
N PHE A 17 -15.07 7.48 2.21
CA PHE A 17 -15.88 8.65 2.58
C PHE A 17 -15.23 9.39 3.75
N ALA A 18 -15.52 10.68 3.85
CA ALA A 18 -14.99 11.60 4.87
C ALA A 18 -13.45 11.74 4.92
N ARG A 19 -12.67 11.08 4.04
CA ARG A 19 -11.20 11.19 3.96
C ARG A 19 -10.72 12.62 3.89
N LYS A 20 -11.41 13.45 3.09
CA LYS A 20 -11.08 14.87 2.90
C LYS A 20 -11.04 15.64 4.22
N SER A 21 -11.92 15.29 5.17
CA SER A 21 -11.94 15.92 6.50
C SER A 21 -11.08 15.17 7.53
N MET A 22 -10.70 13.93 7.23
CA MET A 22 -9.84 13.09 8.09
C MET A 22 -8.36 13.26 7.81
N GLY A 23 -8.00 13.72 6.62
CA GLY A 23 -6.63 13.97 6.23
C GLY A 23 -5.91 15.01 7.07
N ASP A 24 -4.66 15.28 6.74
CA ASP A 24 -3.91 16.34 7.39
C ASP A 24 -4.60 17.68 7.14
N SER A 25 -4.89 18.42 8.21
CA SER A 25 -5.56 19.73 8.12
C SER A 25 -4.69 20.82 7.45
N TRP A 26 -3.47 20.46 7.06
CA TRP A 26 -2.57 21.28 6.25
C TRP A 26 -2.82 21.13 4.75
N GLY A 27 -3.86 20.40 4.36
CA GLY A 27 -4.26 20.29 2.98
C GLY A 27 -4.24 21.64 2.27
N ALA A 28 -3.94 21.64 1.01
CA ALA A 28 -3.78 22.86 0.20
C ALA A 28 -4.98 23.79 0.39
N LYS A 29 -4.78 24.86 1.15
CA LYS A 29 -5.81 25.88 1.38
C LYS A 29 -6.03 26.74 0.16
N ASP A 30 -5.05 26.79 -0.73
CA ASP A 30 -5.07 27.48 -2.00
C ASP A 30 -4.04 26.91 -2.98
N ASN A 31 -4.14 27.28 -4.25
CA ASN A 31 -3.23 26.81 -5.30
C ASN A 31 -1.77 27.26 -5.07
N LEU A 32 -1.54 28.34 -4.36
CA LEU A 32 -0.20 28.85 -4.09
C LEU A 32 0.49 28.00 -3.00
N THR A 33 -0.24 27.61 -1.98
CA THR A 33 0.27 26.69 -0.94
C THR A 33 0.68 25.35 -1.55
N TRP A 34 -0.05 24.86 -2.54
CA TRP A 34 0.25 23.65 -3.28
C TRP A 34 1.59 23.72 -4.03
N ILE A 35 1.87 24.88 -4.65
CA ILE A 35 3.13 25.09 -5.38
C ILE A 35 4.32 25.28 -4.43
N LEU A 36 4.11 25.97 -3.31
CA LEU A 36 5.18 26.31 -2.37
C LEU A 36 5.48 25.20 -1.36
N GLU A 37 4.50 24.36 -1.02
CA GLU A 37 4.63 23.27 -0.07
C GLU A 37 4.01 21.97 -0.65
N PRO A 38 4.55 21.44 -1.77
CA PRO A 38 3.95 20.31 -2.46
C PRO A 38 3.85 19.05 -1.59
N GLU A 39 4.80 18.80 -0.70
CA GLU A 39 4.78 17.65 0.20
C GLU A 39 3.62 17.70 1.18
N ARG A 40 3.36 18.85 1.78
CA ARG A 40 2.26 19.02 2.73
C ARG A 40 0.90 19.11 2.03
N GLY A 41 0.86 19.71 0.87
CA GLY A 41 -0.32 19.71 0.03
C GLY A 41 -0.67 18.32 -0.46
N ALA A 42 0.34 17.51 -0.79
CA ALA A 42 0.15 16.14 -1.26
C ALA A 42 -0.42 15.22 -0.17
N SER A 43 -0.07 15.39 1.10
CA SER A 43 -0.60 14.55 2.19
C SER A 43 -2.13 14.67 2.37
N PHE A 44 -2.71 15.79 1.97
CA PHE A 44 -4.16 15.95 1.95
C PHE A 44 -4.84 15.02 0.92
N TYR A 45 -4.16 14.76 -0.19
CA TYR A 45 -4.67 13.92 -1.27
C TYR A 45 -4.17 12.46 -1.20
N SER A 46 -3.30 12.15 -0.24
CA SER A 46 -2.76 10.81 -0.09
C SER A 46 -3.68 9.90 0.74
N THR A 47 -3.56 8.61 0.50
CA THR A 47 -4.31 7.58 1.22
C THR A 47 -3.82 7.32 2.63
N GLY A 48 -2.74 7.95 3.06
CA GLY A 48 -2.20 7.79 4.41
C GLY A 48 -1.50 6.45 4.64
N GLY A 49 -0.44 6.19 3.88
CA GLY A 49 0.30 4.93 3.93
C GLY A 49 0.70 4.45 5.33
N LEU A 50 0.74 3.15 5.51
CA LEU A 50 1.08 2.48 6.76
C LEU A 50 2.29 1.56 6.58
N VAL A 51 3.00 1.31 7.68
CA VAL A 51 3.87 0.16 7.84
C VAL A 51 3.14 -0.90 8.66
N ALA A 52 3.15 -2.14 8.20
CA ALA A 52 2.71 -3.30 8.96
C ALA A 52 3.92 -4.13 9.37
N VAL A 53 3.85 -4.73 10.54
CA VAL A 53 4.95 -5.47 11.16
C VAL A 53 4.48 -6.90 11.45
N HIS A 54 5.23 -7.90 10.99
CA HIS A 54 5.04 -9.28 11.37
C HIS A 54 5.69 -9.51 12.74
N ALA A 55 4.90 -9.72 13.78
CA ALA A 55 5.39 -9.95 15.12
C ALA A 55 4.59 -11.07 15.80
N ASN A 56 5.26 -11.90 16.58
CA ASN A 56 4.62 -13.00 17.30
C ASN A 56 3.78 -12.52 18.49
N LYS A 57 4.08 -11.34 19.01
CA LYS A 57 3.39 -10.71 20.12
C LYS A 57 3.27 -9.20 19.92
N LEU A 58 2.24 -8.62 20.49
CA LEU A 58 2.04 -7.17 20.53
C LEU A 58 2.79 -6.58 21.74
N ASP A 59 4.11 -6.61 21.70
CA ASP A 59 4.97 -5.95 22.67
C ASP A 59 6.10 -5.17 21.98
N ARG A 60 6.77 -4.31 22.76
CA ARG A 60 7.78 -3.37 22.20
C ARG A 60 8.96 -4.11 21.59
N ASP A 61 9.46 -5.14 22.24
CA ASP A 61 10.71 -5.80 21.89
C ASP A 61 10.50 -6.62 20.60
N GLU A 62 9.42 -7.39 20.51
CA GLU A 62 9.03 -8.13 19.30
C GLU A 62 8.83 -7.21 18.10
N ILE A 63 8.13 -6.08 18.30
CA ILE A 63 7.92 -5.09 17.22
C ILE A 63 9.25 -4.46 16.79
N TYR A 64 10.14 -4.16 17.74
CA TYR A 64 11.46 -3.60 17.43
C TYR A 64 12.32 -4.61 16.66
N ASP A 65 12.37 -5.85 17.11
CA ASP A 65 13.14 -6.91 16.47
C ASP A 65 12.64 -7.15 15.03
N SER A 66 11.33 -7.26 14.83
CA SER A 66 10.74 -7.40 13.49
C SER A 66 11.04 -6.20 12.57
N LEU A 67 11.05 -4.98 13.11
CA LEU A 67 11.48 -3.79 12.36
C LEU A 67 12.96 -3.85 11.99
N TYR A 68 13.80 -4.31 12.90
CA TYR A 68 15.24 -4.45 12.69
C TYR A 68 15.55 -5.52 11.64
N GLU A 69 14.86 -6.66 11.70
CA GLU A 69 14.97 -7.76 10.73
C GLU A 69 14.23 -7.48 9.42
N ARG A 70 13.54 -6.34 9.31
CA ARG A 70 12.77 -5.95 8.12
C ARG A 70 11.59 -6.86 7.80
N GLU A 71 11.08 -7.60 8.77
CA GLU A 71 9.85 -8.39 8.64
C GLU A 71 8.62 -7.48 8.62
N VAL A 72 8.59 -6.58 7.65
CA VAL A 72 7.61 -5.51 7.51
C VAL A 72 7.15 -5.36 6.08
N TYR A 73 5.99 -4.75 5.89
CA TYR A 73 5.52 -4.35 4.58
C TYR A 73 4.81 -3.00 4.64
N ALA A 74 4.67 -2.34 3.51
CA ALA A 74 3.99 -1.05 3.39
C ALA A 74 2.60 -1.24 2.80
N THR A 75 1.65 -0.36 3.14
CA THR A 75 0.38 -0.23 2.42
C THR A 75 0.13 1.21 2.00
N SER A 76 -0.75 1.41 1.04
CA SER A 76 -1.17 2.74 0.59
C SER A 76 -2.19 3.41 1.53
N GLY A 77 -2.56 2.76 2.64
CA GLY A 77 -3.50 3.27 3.65
C GLY A 77 -4.50 2.22 4.11
N GLU A 78 -4.95 1.39 3.19
CA GLU A 78 -5.80 0.27 3.51
C GLU A 78 -5.02 -0.83 4.26
N ARG A 79 -5.69 -1.54 5.17
CA ARG A 79 -5.06 -2.57 6.01
C ARG A 79 -5.06 -3.93 5.33
N ILE A 80 -4.44 -3.98 4.15
CA ILE A 80 -4.18 -5.21 3.41
C ILE A 80 -3.19 -6.04 4.22
N LEU A 81 -3.42 -7.35 4.33
CA LEU A 81 -2.48 -8.29 4.95
C LEU A 81 -1.65 -8.94 3.84
N LEU A 82 -0.33 -9.04 4.04
CA LEU A 82 0.60 -9.54 3.04
C LEU A 82 1.69 -10.40 3.70
N TRP A 83 1.92 -11.60 3.16
CA TRP A 83 3.03 -12.50 3.48
C TRP A 83 3.80 -12.80 2.20
N PHE A 84 5.11 -12.84 2.31
CA PHE A 84 6.01 -13.20 1.22
C PHE A 84 7.19 -13.98 1.77
N ASN A 85 7.34 -15.24 1.35
CA ASN A 85 8.33 -16.15 1.87
C ASN A 85 9.08 -16.83 0.73
N LEU A 86 10.38 -17.08 0.92
CA LEU A 86 11.14 -18.06 0.15
C LEU A 86 10.89 -19.44 0.77
N THR A 87 10.55 -20.41 -0.07
CA THR A 87 10.21 -21.78 0.35
C THR A 87 11.16 -22.84 -0.24
N SER A 88 12.24 -22.39 -0.86
CA SER A 88 13.28 -23.28 -1.38
C SER A 88 14.11 -23.80 -0.23
N GLU A 89 14.19 -25.11 -0.05
CA GLU A 89 14.91 -25.78 1.01
C GLU A 89 14.02 -26.11 2.24
N SER A 90 14.63 -26.55 3.33
CA SER A 90 13.91 -27.07 4.49
C SER A 90 13.35 -26.02 5.43
N GLU A 91 13.65 -24.76 5.18
CA GLU A 91 13.25 -23.64 6.04
C GLU A 91 12.47 -22.57 5.25
N ILE A 92 11.49 -21.98 5.90
CA ILE A 92 10.76 -20.81 5.38
C ILE A 92 11.57 -19.56 5.73
N VAL A 93 11.95 -18.79 4.72
CA VAL A 93 12.69 -17.53 4.87
C VAL A 93 11.74 -16.37 4.60
N PRO A 94 11.43 -15.54 5.59
CA PRO A 94 10.45 -14.46 5.46
C PRO A 94 10.97 -13.27 4.65
N MET A 95 10.06 -12.38 4.24
CA MET A 95 10.41 -11.08 3.67
C MET A 95 11.37 -10.31 4.58
N GLY A 96 12.24 -9.49 3.99
CA GLY A 96 13.28 -8.73 4.71
C GLY A 96 14.62 -9.46 4.79
N SER A 97 14.63 -10.75 4.55
CA SER A 97 15.81 -11.60 4.70
C SER A 97 16.83 -11.45 3.57
N GLU A 98 18.07 -11.74 3.90
CA GLU A 98 19.17 -11.93 2.95
C GLU A 98 19.75 -13.32 3.14
N THR A 99 19.83 -14.11 2.06
CA THR A 99 20.34 -15.49 2.13
C THR A 99 21.09 -15.89 0.87
N GLN A 100 21.89 -16.95 0.99
CA GLN A 100 22.59 -17.58 -0.15
C GLN A 100 21.87 -18.85 -0.53
N ILE A 101 21.70 -19.06 -1.83
CA ILE A 101 21.07 -20.28 -2.35
C ILE A 101 21.87 -20.88 -3.50
N SER A 102 21.79 -22.21 -3.63
CA SER A 102 22.42 -23.01 -4.67
C SER A 102 21.42 -23.73 -5.56
N SER A 103 20.16 -23.33 -5.51
CA SER A 103 19.05 -23.87 -6.32
C SER A 103 18.18 -22.74 -6.85
N ASN A 104 17.30 -23.05 -7.80
CA ASN A 104 16.30 -22.09 -8.25
C ASN A 104 15.32 -21.76 -7.12
N PRO A 105 15.12 -20.47 -6.79
CA PRO A 105 14.25 -20.06 -5.69
C PRO A 105 12.78 -20.33 -5.98
N SER A 106 12.09 -20.85 -4.99
CA SER A 106 10.63 -20.96 -4.97
C SER A 106 10.07 -20.07 -3.88
N PHE A 107 8.95 -19.46 -4.15
CA PHE A 107 8.34 -18.47 -3.27
C PHE A 107 6.86 -18.76 -3.06
N GLU A 108 6.37 -18.36 -1.91
CA GLU A 108 4.95 -18.32 -1.56
C GLU A 108 4.55 -16.90 -1.21
N VAL A 109 3.41 -16.46 -1.71
CA VAL A 109 2.79 -15.17 -1.39
C VAL A 109 1.35 -15.41 -0.96
N MET A 110 0.94 -14.76 0.11
CA MET A 110 -0.46 -14.69 0.52
C MET A 110 -0.83 -13.23 0.75
N ALA A 111 -1.95 -12.80 0.19
CA ALA A 111 -2.51 -11.48 0.42
C ALA A 111 -4.00 -11.59 0.77
N ILE A 112 -4.45 -10.78 1.75
CA ILE A 112 -5.85 -10.70 2.15
C ILE A 112 -6.26 -9.23 2.13
N GLY A 113 -7.34 -8.89 1.45
CA GLY A 113 -7.83 -7.53 1.31
C GLY A 113 -8.25 -6.90 2.64
N SER A 114 -8.24 -5.59 2.68
CA SER A 114 -8.68 -4.82 3.85
C SER A 114 -10.18 -5.01 4.11
N TYR A 115 -10.61 -4.78 5.34
CA TYR A 115 -12.05 -4.74 5.63
C TYR A 115 -12.70 -3.49 5.04
N LYS A 116 -13.86 -3.66 4.41
CA LYS A 116 -14.74 -2.55 4.02
C LYS A 116 -15.17 -1.78 5.27
N GLN A 117 -15.09 -0.45 5.20
CA GLN A 117 -15.35 0.39 6.35
C GLN A 117 -16.82 0.85 6.39
N LEU A 118 -17.42 0.82 7.58
CA LEU A 118 -18.74 1.39 7.85
C LEU A 118 -18.63 2.86 8.23
N PRO A 119 -19.67 3.69 7.95
CA PRO A 119 -19.75 5.06 8.45
C PRO A 119 -19.69 5.14 9.97
N GLY A 120 -19.15 6.23 10.48
CA GLY A 120 -19.14 6.55 11.91
C GLY A 120 -18.13 5.74 12.72
N CYS A 121 -18.45 5.58 13.99
CA CYS A 121 -17.63 4.85 14.97
C CYS A 121 -18.39 3.62 15.48
N PRO A 122 -17.68 2.52 15.81
CA PRO A 122 -18.34 1.36 16.40
C PRO A 122 -18.89 1.66 17.80
N ASP A 123 -19.91 0.92 18.22
CA ASP A 123 -20.66 1.15 19.46
C ASP A 123 -19.79 1.18 20.72
N TYR A 124 -18.72 0.39 20.76
CA TYR A 124 -17.80 0.39 21.91
C TYR A 124 -17.07 1.73 22.08
N VAL A 125 -16.81 2.48 21.01
CA VAL A 125 -16.23 3.82 21.08
C VAL A 125 -17.24 4.79 21.68
N SER A 126 -18.49 4.76 21.19
CA SER A 126 -19.57 5.63 21.66
C SER A 126 -19.96 5.38 23.12
N SER A 127 -19.75 4.13 23.60
CA SER A 127 -19.99 3.77 25.02
C SER A 127 -18.82 4.11 25.95
N SER A 128 -17.59 4.25 25.43
CA SER A 128 -16.38 4.49 26.23
C SER A 128 -15.89 5.93 26.22
N MET A 129 -16.32 6.74 25.24
CA MET A 129 -15.86 8.11 25.04
C MET A 129 -17.04 9.08 24.91
N LYS A 130 -16.82 10.35 25.32
CA LYS A 130 -17.81 11.41 25.11
C LYS A 130 -17.86 11.84 23.64
N LYS A 131 -19.03 12.30 23.21
CA LYS A 131 -19.27 12.73 21.83
C LYS A 131 -18.32 13.85 21.37
N ASP A 132 -18.05 14.81 22.24
CA ASP A 132 -17.10 15.91 21.95
C ASP A 132 -15.65 15.41 21.80
N GLU A 133 -15.27 14.40 22.55
CA GLU A 133 -13.95 13.75 22.42
C GLU A 133 -13.84 13.00 21.10
N ILE A 134 -14.87 12.24 20.71
CA ILE A 134 -14.91 11.53 19.42
C ILE A 134 -14.84 12.54 18.26
N THR A 135 -15.61 13.63 18.34
CA THR A 135 -15.57 14.69 17.33
C THR A 135 -14.18 15.32 17.23
N ARG A 136 -13.55 15.62 18.38
CA ARG A 136 -12.21 16.22 18.41
C ARG A 136 -11.11 15.28 17.90
N LEU A 137 -11.21 13.97 18.20
CA LEU A 137 -10.16 13.01 17.89
C LEU A 137 -10.25 12.45 16.46
N CYS A 138 -11.44 12.17 15.98
CA CYS A 138 -11.63 11.47 14.71
C CYS A 138 -12.77 12.04 13.84
N LEU A 139 -13.28 13.25 14.15
CA LEU A 139 -14.36 13.89 13.39
C LEU A 139 -15.60 13.00 13.23
N ASN A 140 -15.88 12.15 14.21
CA ASN A 140 -16.93 11.12 14.26
C ASN A 140 -16.74 9.97 13.24
N GLU A 141 -15.57 9.83 12.62
CA GLU A 141 -15.23 8.76 11.72
C GLU A 141 -14.05 7.96 12.28
N CYS A 142 -14.36 6.82 12.91
CA CYS A 142 -13.39 5.90 13.48
C CYS A 142 -13.09 4.74 12.51
N TYR A 143 -12.04 3.98 12.76
CA TYR A 143 -11.90 2.66 12.15
C TYR A 143 -13.10 1.81 12.57
N ASN A 144 -13.94 1.48 11.59
CA ASN A 144 -15.23 0.81 11.81
C ASN A 144 -15.41 -0.29 10.74
N PRO A 145 -14.65 -1.41 10.86
CA PRO A 145 -14.67 -2.46 9.86
C PRO A 145 -16.01 -3.20 9.85
N SER A 146 -16.48 -3.53 8.65
CA SER A 146 -17.54 -4.51 8.44
C SER A 146 -16.99 -5.95 8.54
N ASP A 147 -17.85 -6.94 8.31
CA ASP A 147 -17.46 -8.35 8.20
C ASP A 147 -16.97 -8.72 6.77
N GLU A 148 -17.09 -7.80 5.82
CA GLU A 148 -16.70 -7.99 4.44
C GLU A 148 -15.31 -7.41 4.16
N ARG A 149 -14.55 -8.09 3.30
CA ARG A 149 -13.25 -7.64 2.81
C ARG A 149 -13.34 -7.17 1.36
N ASN A 150 -12.48 -6.23 1.00
CA ASN A 150 -12.15 -5.95 -0.39
C ASN A 150 -11.38 -7.14 -0.98
N LEU A 151 -11.56 -7.40 -2.28
CA LEU A 151 -10.94 -8.54 -2.94
C LEU A 151 -9.52 -8.18 -3.39
N ILE A 152 -8.62 -9.16 -3.40
CA ILE A 152 -7.32 -9.01 -4.05
C ILE A 152 -7.50 -9.28 -5.54
N ASP A 153 -7.21 -8.28 -6.36
CA ASP A 153 -7.31 -8.37 -7.83
C ASP A 153 -6.13 -9.15 -8.40
N ARG A 154 -4.91 -8.81 -7.97
CA ARG A 154 -3.69 -9.44 -8.46
C ARG A 154 -2.49 -9.30 -7.53
N ILE A 155 -1.51 -10.18 -7.73
CA ILE A 155 -0.19 -10.09 -7.12
C ILE A 155 0.84 -9.90 -8.24
N GLU A 156 1.68 -8.87 -8.10
CA GLU A 156 2.76 -8.55 -9.00
C GLU A 156 4.10 -8.86 -8.32
N ILE A 157 5.00 -9.51 -9.05
CA ILE A 157 6.34 -9.84 -8.59
C ILE A 157 7.32 -8.92 -9.30
N ILE A 158 8.19 -8.32 -8.54
CA ILE A 158 9.26 -7.49 -9.06
C ILE A 158 10.60 -8.21 -8.83
N LYS A 159 11.43 -8.29 -9.90
CA LYS A 159 12.77 -8.84 -9.86
C LYS A 159 13.77 -7.75 -10.18
N ILE A 160 14.79 -7.60 -9.34
CA ILE A 160 15.88 -6.64 -9.53
C ILE A 160 17.19 -7.40 -9.55
N GLN A 161 17.99 -7.18 -10.59
CA GLN A 161 19.33 -7.73 -10.71
C GLN A 161 20.34 -6.57 -10.69
N PRO A 162 21.12 -6.41 -9.60
CA PRO A 162 22.07 -5.32 -9.49
C PRO A 162 23.06 -5.30 -10.67
N THR A 163 23.31 -4.14 -11.24
CA THR A 163 24.25 -3.94 -12.35
C THR A 163 25.09 -2.68 -12.13
N GLU A 164 26.39 -2.78 -12.42
CA GLU A 164 27.28 -1.62 -12.47
C GLU A 164 27.18 -0.85 -13.80
N ASN A 165 26.57 -1.47 -14.80
CA ASN A 165 26.42 -0.87 -16.12
C ASN A 165 25.15 -0.02 -16.21
N LEU A 166 25.30 1.30 -16.06
CA LEU A 166 24.20 2.27 -16.10
C LEU A 166 23.40 2.26 -17.41
N SER A 167 23.99 1.80 -18.52
CA SER A 167 23.26 1.66 -19.79
C SER A 167 22.28 0.47 -19.81
N LYS A 168 22.34 -0.40 -18.82
CA LYS A 168 21.45 -1.56 -18.62
C LYS A 168 20.55 -1.41 -17.39
N LEU A 169 20.43 -0.21 -16.87
CA LEU A 169 19.65 0.03 -15.64
C LEU A 169 18.17 -0.32 -15.84
N GLU A 170 17.62 -0.05 -17.02
CA GLU A 170 16.23 -0.41 -17.35
C GLU A 170 16.04 -1.95 -17.40
N ASP A 171 17.04 -2.69 -17.85
CA ASP A 171 17.00 -4.16 -17.87
C ASP A 171 17.18 -4.77 -16.48
N ALA A 172 17.79 -4.01 -15.54
CA ALA A 172 18.06 -4.47 -14.18
C ALA A 172 16.81 -4.53 -13.30
N ILE A 173 15.77 -3.81 -13.66
CA ILE A 173 14.50 -3.72 -12.90
C ILE A 173 13.38 -4.24 -13.79
N GLN A 174 12.83 -5.40 -13.43
CA GLN A 174 11.67 -5.98 -14.09
C GLN A 174 10.43 -5.70 -13.20
N ASP A 175 9.67 -4.67 -13.54
CA ASP A 175 8.50 -4.21 -12.80
C ASP A 175 7.27 -4.08 -13.73
N PRO A 176 6.32 -5.03 -13.69
CA PRO A 176 6.42 -6.32 -13.00
C PRO A 176 7.19 -7.38 -13.82
N TRP A 177 7.89 -8.31 -13.15
CA TRP A 177 8.48 -9.50 -13.76
C TRP A 177 7.43 -10.60 -14.04
N LYS A 178 6.54 -10.84 -13.06
CA LYS A 178 5.39 -11.76 -13.20
C LYS A 178 4.13 -11.11 -12.60
N VAL A 179 2.97 -11.46 -13.18
CA VAL A 179 1.65 -11.03 -12.69
C VAL A 179 0.77 -12.26 -12.51
N PHE A 180 0.13 -12.35 -11.37
CA PHE A 180 -0.83 -13.40 -11.04
C PHE A 180 -2.18 -12.76 -10.72
N ASN A 181 -3.17 -12.95 -11.59
CA ASN A 181 -4.55 -12.54 -11.32
C ASN A 181 -5.14 -13.45 -10.25
N CYS A 182 -5.89 -12.89 -9.35
CA CYS A 182 -6.50 -13.59 -8.23
C CYS A 182 -7.98 -13.91 -8.52
N GLU A 183 -8.41 -15.10 -8.12
CA GLU A 183 -9.82 -15.46 -8.07
C GLU A 183 -10.32 -15.36 -6.61
N ASP A 184 -10.01 -14.24 -5.96
CA ASP A 184 -10.38 -14.01 -4.56
C ASP A 184 -11.90 -13.94 -4.41
N LYS A 185 -12.40 -14.54 -3.35
CA LYS A 185 -13.83 -14.54 -2.95
C LYS A 185 -14.01 -14.02 -1.52
N GLY A 186 -13.06 -13.20 -1.05
CA GLY A 186 -13.03 -12.66 0.30
C GLY A 186 -12.19 -13.47 1.29
N GLU A 187 -11.57 -14.57 0.84
CA GLU A 187 -10.68 -15.42 1.63
C GLU A 187 -9.19 -15.06 1.45
N GLY A 188 -8.91 -14.23 0.44
CA GLY A 188 -7.58 -13.83 0.03
C GLY A 188 -7.07 -14.56 -1.21
N CYS A 189 -5.86 -14.19 -1.62
CA CYS A 189 -5.16 -14.74 -2.78
C CYS A 189 -3.84 -15.36 -2.33
N SER A 190 -3.64 -16.63 -2.65
CA SER A 190 -2.40 -17.35 -2.36
C SER A 190 -1.80 -17.88 -3.67
N ILE A 191 -0.52 -17.62 -3.89
CA ILE A 191 0.21 -18.06 -5.07
C ILE A 191 1.56 -18.65 -4.69
N THR A 192 2.08 -19.53 -5.53
CA THR A 192 3.45 -20.00 -5.49
C THR A 192 4.09 -19.77 -6.84
N PHE A 193 5.37 -19.44 -6.87
CA PHE A 193 6.12 -19.28 -8.12
C PHE A 193 7.59 -19.63 -7.93
N GLN A 194 8.28 -19.90 -9.05
CA GLN A 194 9.69 -20.20 -9.07
C GLN A 194 10.40 -19.32 -10.10
N ASP A 195 11.67 -19.01 -9.84
CA ASP A 195 12.57 -18.44 -10.83
C ASP A 195 13.47 -19.55 -11.41
N ASP A 196 13.06 -20.08 -12.58
CA ASP A 196 13.74 -21.19 -13.25
C ASP A 196 15.06 -20.77 -13.90
N ASP A 197 15.33 -19.48 -14.01
CA ASP A 197 16.50 -18.93 -14.69
C ASP A 197 17.59 -18.47 -13.72
N PHE A 198 17.32 -18.36 -12.41
CA PHE A 198 18.28 -17.87 -11.42
C PHE A 198 19.63 -18.60 -11.47
N MET A 199 19.61 -19.94 -11.48
CA MET A 199 20.84 -20.74 -11.56
C MET A 199 21.53 -20.68 -12.92
N LYS A 200 20.81 -20.38 -13.99
CA LYS A 200 21.38 -20.19 -15.35
C LYS A 200 22.00 -18.81 -15.49
N GLU A 201 21.34 -17.78 -14.94
CA GLU A 201 21.81 -16.40 -14.97
C GLU A 201 23.04 -16.18 -14.06
N LYS A 202 23.13 -16.88 -12.94
CA LYS A 202 24.21 -16.79 -11.96
C LYS A 202 24.42 -15.38 -11.42
N ILE A 203 23.32 -14.65 -11.25
CA ILE A 203 23.30 -13.27 -10.79
C ILE A 203 22.48 -13.20 -9.50
N SER A 204 23.06 -12.60 -8.46
CA SER A 204 22.32 -12.26 -7.24
C SER A 204 21.12 -11.39 -7.58
N SER A 205 19.98 -11.67 -6.98
CA SER A 205 18.72 -11.02 -7.35
C SER A 205 17.93 -10.62 -6.09
N VAL A 206 17.15 -9.58 -6.25
CA VAL A 206 16.24 -9.08 -5.21
C VAL A 206 14.81 -9.26 -5.69
N TYR A 207 13.97 -9.80 -4.83
CA TYR A 207 12.56 -10.00 -5.13
C TYR A 207 11.70 -9.28 -4.10
N TYR A 208 10.67 -8.60 -4.55
CA TYR A 208 9.59 -8.13 -3.69
C TYR A 208 8.24 -8.29 -4.40
N VAL A 209 7.18 -8.23 -3.65
CA VAL A 209 5.83 -8.42 -4.18
C VAL A 209 4.96 -7.20 -3.89
N ARG A 210 4.00 -7.01 -4.77
CA ARG A 210 2.97 -5.98 -4.68
C ARG A 210 1.61 -6.66 -4.81
N ALA A 211 0.81 -6.62 -3.75
CA ALA A 211 -0.59 -7.04 -3.79
C ALA A 211 -1.45 -5.83 -4.09
N ILE A 212 -2.38 -5.96 -5.02
CA ILE A 212 -3.30 -4.91 -5.46
C ILE A 212 -4.72 -5.41 -5.22
N GLN A 213 -5.50 -4.61 -4.49
CA GLN A 213 -6.89 -4.89 -4.19
C GLN A 213 -7.79 -4.34 -5.31
N GLU A 214 -9.04 -4.80 -5.39
CA GLU A 214 -10.05 -4.26 -6.29
C GLU A 214 -10.13 -2.74 -6.16
N GLU A 215 -10.54 -2.06 -7.23
CA GLU A 215 -10.65 -0.62 -7.21
C GLU A 215 -11.77 -0.16 -6.27
N THR A 216 -11.42 0.77 -5.39
CA THR A 216 -12.33 1.50 -4.52
C THR A 216 -12.17 3.00 -4.72
N LEU A 217 -13.20 3.77 -4.38
CA LEU A 217 -13.13 5.22 -4.49
C LEU A 217 -12.29 5.80 -3.35
N ALA A 218 -11.26 6.56 -3.69
CA ALA A 218 -10.40 7.22 -2.71
C ALA A 218 -10.06 8.65 -3.12
N VAL A 219 -9.90 9.52 -2.13
CA VAL A 219 -9.35 10.88 -2.35
C VAL A 219 -7.91 10.74 -2.85
N GLY A 220 -7.61 11.38 -3.97
CA GLY A 220 -6.29 11.29 -4.60
C GLY A 220 -6.04 10.00 -5.39
N GLY A 221 -7.03 9.17 -5.61
CA GLY A 221 -6.95 7.98 -6.44
C GLY A 221 -6.48 8.28 -7.86
N ASP A 222 -7.05 9.31 -8.47
CA ASP A 222 -6.53 9.95 -9.67
C ASP A 222 -6.44 11.47 -9.44
N PRO A 223 -5.24 12.05 -9.25
CA PRO A 223 -5.09 13.48 -8.99
C PRO A 223 -5.54 14.36 -10.15
N LEU A 224 -5.56 13.85 -11.36
CA LEU A 224 -6.05 14.58 -12.55
C LEU A 224 -7.52 14.30 -12.81
N ARG A 225 -8.05 13.17 -12.38
CA ARG A 225 -9.40 12.67 -12.67
C ARG A 225 -9.73 12.82 -14.16
N CYS A 226 -8.91 12.14 -14.95
CA CYS A 226 -8.97 12.19 -16.39
C CYS A 226 -10.26 11.60 -16.95
N GLU A 227 -10.90 12.31 -17.88
CA GLU A 227 -11.86 11.73 -18.81
C GLU A 227 -11.06 11.16 -19.99
N TYR A 228 -11.17 9.87 -20.24
CA TYR A 228 -10.41 9.18 -21.29
C TYR A 228 -11.27 8.95 -22.54
N ASN A 229 -10.65 9.06 -23.71
CA ASN A 229 -11.28 8.66 -24.97
C ASN A 229 -11.20 7.12 -25.17
N GLU A 230 -11.77 6.64 -26.30
CA GLU A 230 -11.75 5.22 -26.66
C GLU A 230 -10.32 4.66 -26.87
N GLN A 231 -9.34 5.52 -27.10
CA GLN A 231 -7.93 5.18 -27.28
C GLN A 231 -7.14 5.19 -25.97
N GLY A 232 -7.79 5.52 -24.83
CA GLY A 232 -7.14 5.60 -23.52
C GLY A 232 -6.34 6.89 -23.29
N GLU A 233 -6.53 7.92 -24.12
CA GLU A 233 -5.88 9.21 -23.95
C GLU A 233 -6.72 10.13 -23.06
N CYS A 234 -6.05 10.82 -22.12
CA CYS A 234 -6.70 11.81 -21.27
C CYS A 234 -7.07 13.04 -22.06
N ILE A 235 -8.36 13.26 -22.32
CA ILE A 235 -8.88 14.38 -23.10
C ILE A 235 -9.35 15.58 -22.27
N LYS A 236 -9.61 15.34 -21.00
CA LYS A 236 -10.04 16.40 -20.08
C LYS A 236 -9.68 16.03 -18.64
N ILE A 237 -9.23 17.02 -17.89
CA ILE A 237 -8.90 16.86 -16.48
C ILE A 237 -9.88 17.63 -15.58
N LYS A 238 -10.19 17.06 -14.42
CA LYS A 238 -10.96 17.69 -13.34
C LYS A 238 -10.21 17.57 -12.01
N PRO A 239 -9.11 18.35 -11.82
CA PRO A 239 -8.35 18.27 -10.57
C PRO A 239 -9.21 18.62 -9.36
N CYS A 240 -8.95 17.97 -8.24
CA CYS A 240 -9.57 18.33 -6.98
C CYS A 240 -8.94 19.59 -6.40
N TYR A 241 -9.74 20.56 -6.00
CA TYR A 241 -9.29 21.80 -5.37
C TYR A 241 -9.82 21.88 -3.93
N ALA A 242 -8.93 21.97 -2.96
CA ALA A 242 -9.31 22.12 -1.55
C ALA A 242 -9.79 23.53 -1.20
N SER A 243 -9.48 24.57 -2.03
CA SER A 243 -9.88 25.95 -1.84
C SER A 243 -9.64 26.77 -3.11
N GLY A 244 -9.97 28.06 -3.06
CA GLY A 244 -9.73 29.01 -4.15
C GLY A 244 -10.87 29.11 -5.16
N PRO A 245 -10.69 29.84 -6.30
CA PRO A 245 -11.78 30.14 -7.24
C PRO A 245 -12.37 28.92 -7.96
N LYS A 246 -11.66 27.79 -7.97
CA LYS A 246 -12.10 26.54 -8.58
C LYS A 246 -12.57 25.51 -7.55
N PHE A 247 -12.62 25.88 -6.27
CA PHE A 247 -13.12 25.01 -5.22
C PHE A 247 -14.62 24.77 -5.41
N ASP A 248 -14.98 23.50 -5.44
CA ASP A 248 -16.35 23.04 -5.46
C ASP A 248 -16.62 22.31 -4.14
N PRO A 249 -17.48 22.83 -3.25
CA PRO A 249 -17.79 22.19 -1.99
C PRO A 249 -18.55 20.87 -2.15
N GLU A 250 -19.23 20.66 -3.26
CA GLU A 250 -19.96 19.43 -3.58
C GLU A 250 -19.05 18.34 -4.18
N ASP A 251 -17.83 18.69 -4.57
CA ASP A 251 -16.85 17.74 -5.08
C ASP A 251 -16.20 16.96 -3.95
N ASP A 252 -16.48 15.66 -3.87
CA ASP A 252 -15.91 14.75 -2.87
C ASP A 252 -14.44 14.38 -3.13
N CYS A 253 -13.91 14.74 -4.29
CA CYS A 253 -12.54 14.45 -4.72
C CYS A 253 -12.23 12.94 -4.86
N LEU A 254 -13.23 12.11 -4.94
CA LEU A 254 -13.04 10.67 -5.07
C LEU A 254 -12.72 10.26 -6.52
N ALA A 255 -11.84 9.28 -6.65
CA ALA A 255 -11.56 8.59 -7.91
C ALA A 255 -11.22 7.12 -7.62
N PRO A 256 -11.46 6.20 -8.57
CA PRO A 256 -11.10 4.81 -8.42
C PRO A 256 -9.58 4.62 -8.27
N ILE A 257 -9.17 3.76 -7.34
CA ILE A 257 -7.80 3.30 -7.19
C ILE A 257 -7.76 1.88 -6.63
N GLY A 258 -6.87 1.03 -7.17
CA GLY A 258 -6.50 -0.23 -6.54
C GLY A 258 -5.48 0.04 -5.44
N GLU A 259 -5.92 -0.03 -4.19
CA GLU A 259 -5.06 0.11 -3.03
C GLU A 259 -4.05 -1.04 -2.97
N ARG A 260 -2.87 -0.80 -2.40
CA ARG A 260 -1.70 -1.66 -2.57
C ARG A 260 -1.01 -1.97 -1.26
N ALA A 261 -0.38 -3.15 -1.23
CA ALA A 261 0.62 -3.50 -0.23
C ALA A 261 1.93 -3.90 -0.93
N TRP A 262 3.08 -3.51 -0.36
CA TRP A 262 4.42 -3.81 -0.85
C TRP A 262 5.22 -4.52 0.22
N SER A 263 5.71 -5.73 -0.05
CA SER A 263 6.55 -6.45 0.88
C SER A 263 7.92 -5.78 1.06
N SER A 264 8.59 -6.08 2.16
CA SER A 264 10.05 -5.99 2.20
C SER A 264 10.65 -6.98 1.19
N PRO A 265 11.79 -6.65 0.58
CA PRO A 265 12.44 -7.53 -0.39
C PRO A 265 13.10 -8.73 0.29
N ILE A 266 13.24 -9.83 -0.46
CA ILE A 266 14.15 -10.93 -0.16
C ILE A 266 15.37 -10.79 -1.07
N PHE A 267 16.55 -10.78 -0.46
CA PHE A 267 17.83 -10.66 -1.15
C PHE A 267 18.44 -12.05 -1.31
N LEU A 268 18.63 -12.49 -2.55
CA LEU A 268 19.23 -13.79 -2.86
C LEU A 268 20.61 -13.63 -3.46
N ASN A 269 21.60 -14.07 -2.72
CA ASN A 269 22.97 -14.12 -3.17
C ASN A 269 23.23 -15.46 -3.88
N TYR A 270 23.65 -15.36 -5.17
CA TYR A 270 24.03 -16.54 -5.94
C TYR A 270 25.29 -17.17 -5.32
N GLN A 271 25.24 -18.47 -5.08
CA GLN A 271 26.38 -19.26 -4.63
C GLN A 271 26.79 -20.26 -5.74
N ASN A 272 28.08 -20.28 -6.08
CA ASN A 272 28.65 -21.23 -7.05
C ASN A 272 28.67 -22.66 -6.51
#